data_8b3c07476ab1149626e506f6c3865330
#
_entry.id   8b3c07476ab1149626e506f6c3865330
#
_cell.length_a   1.000
_cell.length_b   1.000
_cell.length_c   1.000
_cell.angle_alpha   90.00
_cell.angle_beta   90.00
_cell.angle_gamma   90.00
#
_symmetry.space_group_name_H-M   'P 1'
#
loop_
_entity.id
_entity.type
_entity.pdbx_description
1 polymer ?
#
loop_
_entity_poly.entity_id
_entity_poly.type
_entity_poly.pdbx_seq_one_letter_code
_entity_poly.pdbx_strand_id
1 'polypeptide(L)'
;MCPATIEEAKKIVCPLDLPHEKYHACINDCMIYRGEDAKRTTCSECDQSWYKRGKKEPRKVVWYFLITPRLQRYFIDAKEAKLMHWHAERKKPDDDEEKVVDLDEDVMLTHPSDASQWKALDLEFPFFGGNPWNIRLGISTDGLNPFGNQSSNHSNWPVFVWPFNLPPGCARRGSTFKYVS
;
A
#
# COMPACT_ATOMS: atom_id res chain seq x y z
N MET A 1 -19.09 7.16 -10.00
CA MET A 1 -19.07 6.82 -11.43
C MET A 1 -17.73 6.18 -11.73
N CYS A 2 -17.67 4.91 -12.18
CA CYS A 2 -16.43 4.28 -12.57
C CYS A 2 -16.01 4.77 -13.97
N PRO A 3 -14.72 5.09 -14.21
CA PRO A 3 -14.26 5.48 -15.54
C PRO A 3 -14.44 4.34 -16.52
N ALA A 4 -15.01 4.62 -17.67
CA ALA A 4 -15.25 3.63 -18.73
C ALA A 4 -13.99 3.35 -19.57
N THR A 5 -13.00 4.25 -19.53
CA THR A 5 -11.76 4.13 -20.31
C THR A 5 -10.52 4.39 -19.47
N ILE A 6 -9.37 3.88 -19.94
CA ILE A 6 -8.06 4.12 -19.30
C ILE A 6 -7.72 5.62 -19.34
N GLU A 7 -8.12 6.35 -20.36
CA GLU A 7 -7.87 7.79 -20.46
C GLU A 7 -8.71 8.59 -19.48
N GLU A 8 -9.96 8.19 -19.22
CA GLU A 8 -10.80 8.77 -18.18
C GLU A 8 -10.27 8.45 -16.79
N ALA A 9 -9.82 7.21 -16.56
CA ALA A 9 -9.15 6.84 -15.31
C ALA A 9 -7.88 7.66 -15.09
N LYS A 10 -7.07 7.89 -16.13
CA LYS A 10 -5.90 8.78 -16.05
C LYS A 10 -6.28 10.21 -15.70
N LYS A 11 -7.34 10.77 -16.29
CA LYS A 11 -7.83 12.13 -15.98
C LYS A 11 -8.31 12.27 -14.54
N ILE A 12 -8.85 11.22 -13.94
CA ILE A 12 -9.27 11.21 -12.54
C ILE A 12 -8.08 11.06 -11.58
N VAL A 13 -7.06 10.29 -11.98
CA VAL A 13 -5.88 10.00 -11.15
C VAL A 13 -4.77 11.05 -11.31
N CYS A 14 -4.60 11.61 -12.52
CA CYS A 14 -3.59 12.63 -12.82
C CYS A 14 -3.74 13.96 -12.07
N PRO A 15 -4.96 14.50 -11.81
CA PRO A 15 -5.08 15.76 -11.06
C PRO A 15 -4.55 15.72 -9.65
N LEU A 16 -4.27 14.52 -9.14
CA LEU A 16 -3.70 14.36 -7.81
C LEU A 16 -2.20 14.65 -7.77
N ASP A 17 -1.55 14.84 -8.93
CA ASP A 17 -0.12 15.16 -9.14
C ASP A 17 0.82 14.64 -8.04
N LEU A 18 0.58 13.37 -7.65
CA LEU A 18 1.38 12.75 -6.62
C LEU A 18 2.67 12.23 -7.24
N PRO A 19 3.81 12.63 -6.70
CA PRO A 19 5.11 12.26 -7.25
C PRO A 19 5.25 10.74 -7.34
N HIS A 20 5.75 10.28 -8.46
CA HIS A 20 6.06 8.88 -8.70
C HIS A 20 7.40 8.78 -9.43
N GLU A 21 8.06 7.67 -9.23
CA GLU A 21 9.32 7.33 -9.88
C GLU A 21 9.14 6.11 -10.75
N LYS A 22 9.90 6.04 -11.84
CA LYS A 22 9.93 4.87 -12.71
C LYS A 22 11.27 4.20 -12.59
N TYR A 23 11.25 2.93 -12.24
CA TYR A 23 12.43 2.09 -12.25
C TYR A 23 12.32 1.03 -13.33
N HIS A 24 13.43 0.74 -13.98
CA HIS A 24 13.49 -0.40 -14.88
C HIS A 24 13.74 -1.66 -14.05
N ALA A 25 13.19 -2.78 -14.50
CA ALA A 25 13.36 -4.07 -13.86
C ALA A 25 13.82 -5.12 -14.85
N CYS A 26 14.47 -6.15 -14.34
CA CYS A 26 14.81 -7.32 -15.12
C CYS A 26 13.54 -8.02 -15.60
N ILE A 27 13.55 -8.52 -16.83
CA ILE A 27 12.40 -9.25 -17.39
C ILE A 27 12.09 -10.54 -16.60
N ASN A 28 13.11 -11.13 -15.98
CA ASN A 28 12.99 -12.32 -15.14
C ASN A 28 12.86 -12.01 -13.65
N ASP A 29 12.52 -10.78 -13.29
CA ASP A 29 12.30 -10.32 -11.91
C ASP A 29 13.52 -10.45 -10.95
N CYS A 30 14.72 -10.62 -11.47
CA CYS A 30 15.90 -10.80 -10.65
C CYS A 30 16.27 -9.54 -9.86
N MET A 31 16.12 -8.35 -10.48
CA MET A 31 16.53 -7.07 -9.87
C MET A 31 15.79 -5.86 -10.43
N ILE A 32 15.81 -4.78 -9.67
CA ILE A 32 15.39 -3.43 -10.08
C ILE A 32 16.65 -2.59 -10.28
N TYR A 33 16.75 -1.91 -11.41
CA TYR A 33 17.88 -1.04 -11.75
C TYR A 33 17.74 0.33 -11.06
N ARG A 34 18.29 0.43 -9.85
CA ARG A 34 18.30 1.66 -9.05
C ARG A 34 19.62 1.82 -8.28
N GLY A 35 19.88 3.02 -7.75
CA GLY A 35 21.09 3.29 -6.99
C GLY A 35 22.35 3.01 -7.81
N GLU A 36 23.20 2.12 -7.33
CA GLU A 36 24.45 1.72 -8.01
C GLU A 36 24.18 1.00 -9.35
N ASP A 37 23.08 0.26 -9.44
CA ASP A 37 22.73 -0.49 -10.64
C ASP A 37 21.97 0.34 -11.70
N ALA A 38 21.65 1.61 -11.42
CA ALA A 38 20.87 2.46 -12.34
C ALA A 38 21.50 2.66 -13.72
N LYS A 39 22.81 2.48 -13.84
CA LYS A 39 23.57 2.62 -15.10
C LYS A 39 23.78 1.30 -15.84
N ARG A 40 23.42 0.19 -15.26
CA ARG A 40 23.55 -1.12 -15.92
C ARG A 40 22.58 -1.22 -17.08
N THR A 41 22.96 -1.98 -18.08
CA THR A 41 22.12 -2.27 -19.27
C THR A 41 21.74 -3.76 -19.33
N THR A 42 22.36 -4.57 -18.50
CA THR A 42 22.12 -6.01 -18.36
C THR A 42 21.97 -6.39 -16.90
N CYS A 43 21.24 -7.47 -16.66
CA CYS A 43 21.04 -8.03 -15.33
C CYS A 43 22.31 -8.75 -14.86
N SER A 44 22.73 -8.55 -13.61
CA SER A 44 23.88 -9.26 -13.01
C SER A 44 23.62 -10.73 -12.76
N GLU A 45 22.35 -11.13 -12.62
CA GLU A 45 21.95 -12.49 -12.26
C GLU A 45 21.68 -13.39 -13.48
N CYS A 46 21.11 -12.81 -14.55
CA CYS A 46 20.67 -13.61 -15.70
C CYS A 46 21.15 -13.07 -17.06
N ASP A 47 22.01 -12.04 -17.07
CA ASP A 47 22.60 -11.39 -18.24
C ASP A 47 21.59 -10.86 -19.29
N GLN A 48 20.29 -10.87 -18.95
CA GLN A 48 19.28 -10.35 -19.85
C GLN A 48 19.35 -8.82 -19.95
N SER A 49 19.27 -8.32 -21.19
CA SER A 49 19.16 -6.88 -21.42
C SER A 49 17.85 -6.33 -20.88
N TRP A 50 17.89 -5.16 -20.26
CA TRP A 50 16.70 -4.46 -19.83
C TRP A 50 15.91 -3.81 -20.97
N TYR A 51 16.57 -3.63 -22.15
CA TYR A 51 15.94 -3.03 -23.33
C TYR A 51 15.28 -4.07 -24.22
N LYS A 52 14.22 -3.67 -24.91
CA LYS A 52 13.66 -4.43 -26.02
C LYS A 52 14.71 -4.50 -27.15
N ARG A 53 14.74 -5.64 -27.84
CA ARG A 53 15.70 -5.89 -28.91
C ARG A 53 15.59 -4.79 -29.99
N GLY A 54 16.74 -4.13 -30.27
CA GLY A 54 16.81 -3.06 -31.29
C GLY A 54 16.14 -1.73 -30.91
N LYS A 55 15.70 -1.55 -29.66
CA LYS A 55 15.05 -0.32 -29.17
C LYS A 55 15.64 0.13 -27.84
N LYS A 56 15.55 1.44 -27.56
CA LYS A 56 15.88 2.01 -26.25
C LYS A 56 14.65 2.06 -25.32
N GLU A 57 13.75 1.11 -25.48
CA GLU A 57 12.57 0.98 -24.62
C GLU A 57 12.82 -0.09 -23.55
N PRO A 58 12.50 0.16 -22.29
CA PRO A 58 12.62 -0.83 -21.25
C PRO A 58 11.66 -2.01 -21.50
N ARG A 59 12.10 -3.21 -21.15
CA ARG A 59 11.27 -4.41 -21.26
C ARG A 59 10.27 -4.49 -20.12
N LYS A 60 10.66 -4.03 -18.93
CA LYS A 60 9.83 -4.04 -17.72
C LYS A 60 10.06 -2.76 -16.92
N VAL A 61 8.99 -2.18 -16.40
CA VAL A 61 9.03 -0.94 -15.62
C VAL A 61 8.25 -1.13 -14.33
N VAL A 62 8.83 -0.71 -13.22
CA VAL A 62 8.18 -0.62 -11.92
C VAL A 62 7.85 0.85 -11.64
N TRP A 63 6.61 1.12 -11.32
CA TRP A 63 6.15 2.44 -10.90
C TRP A 63 6.18 2.52 -9.38
N TYR A 64 7.03 3.38 -8.85
CA TYR A 64 7.14 3.61 -7.43
C TYR A 64 6.42 4.92 -7.05
N PHE A 65 5.38 4.80 -6.27
CA PHE A 65 4.63 5.94 -5.76
C PHE A 65 5.12 6.25 -4.35
N LEU A 66 5.68 7.45 -4.14
CA LEU A 66 6.19 7.85 -2.83
C LEU A 66 5.09 7.81 -1.77
N ILE A 67 5.32 7.05 -0.70
CA ILE A 67 4.33 6.86 0.37
C ILE A 67 4.19 8.12 1.21
N THR A 68 5.31 8.77 1.56
CA THR A 68 5.33 9.91 2.48
C THR A 68 4.37 11.03 2.09
N PRO A 69 4.39 11.58 0.86
CA PRO A 69 3.46 12.64 0.48
C PRO A 69 1.99 12.21 0.54
N ARG A 70 1.74 10.90 0.36
CA ARG A 70 0.38 10.34 0.44
C ARG A 70 -0.11 10.26 1.86
N LEU A 71 0.74 9.84 2.78
CA LEU A 71 0.41 9.82 4.21
C LEU A 71 0.24 11.22 4.76
N GLN A 72 1.09 12.16 4.35
CA GLN A 72 0.98 13.57 4.77
C GLN A 72 -0.36 14.18 4.42
N ARG A 73 -1.01 13.75 3.33
CA ARG A 73 -2.34 14.27 2.94
C ARG A 73 -3.42 14.01 3.98
N TYR A 74 -3.34 12.93 4.75
CA TYR A 74 -4.28 12.67 5.84
C TYR A 74 -4.21 13.72 6.96
N PHE A 75 -3.10 14.46 7.03
CA PHE A 75 -2.86 15.47 8.07
C PHE A 75 -3.04 16.91 7.57
N ILE A 76 -3.35 17.12 6.30
CA ILE A 76 -3.62 18.45 5.74
C ILE A 76 -4.98 18.98 6.23
N ASP A 77 -5.98 18.12 6.26
CA ASP A 77 -7.32 18.45 6.74
C ASP A 77 -7.50 17.95 8.18
N ALA A 78 -8.01 18.83 9.06
CA ALA A 78 -8.19 18.51 10.48
C ALA A 78 -9.19 17.37 10.72
N LYS A 79 -10.18 17.18 9.84
CA LYS A 79 -11.16 16.09 9.96
C LYS A 79 -10.52 14.76 9.58
N GLU A 80 -9.72 14.73 8.52
CA GLU A 80 -8.99 13.54 8.10
C GLU A 80 -7.93 13.16 9.15
N ALA A 81 -7.20 14.14 9.69
CA ALA A 81 -6.23 13.93 10.77
C ALA A 81 -6.89 13.31 12.01
N LYS A 82 -8.09 13.80 12.38
CA LYS A 82 -8.84 13.21 13.49
C LYS A 82 -9.22 11.74 13.22
N LEU A 83 -9.58 11.40 11.99
CA LEU A 83 -9.86 10.00 11.62
C LEU A 83 -8.61 9.12 11.77
N MET A 84 -7.41 9.64 11.49
CA MET A 84 -6.15 8.90 11.71
C MET A 84 -5.86 8.63 13.19
N HIS A 85 -6.44 9.43 14.09
CA HIS A 85 -6.30 9.27 15.54
C HIS A 85 -7.41 8.41 16.16
N TRP A 86 -8.44 8.07 15.41
CA TRP A 86 -9.65 7.40 15.88
C TRP A 86 -9.35 6.06 16.62
N HIS A 87 -8.38 5.29 16.14
CA HIS A 87 -8.04 3.98 16.73
C HIS A 87 -7.60 4.06 18.21
N ALA A 88 -7.08 5.22 18.63
CA ALA A 88 -6.65 5.48 20.01
C ALA A 88 -7.78 6.07 20.89
N GLU A 89 -8.74 6.75 20.28
CA GLU A 89 -9.83 7.43 21.01
C GLU A 89 -11.10 6.56 21.15
N ARG A 90 -11.22 5.52 20.35
CA ARG A 90 -12.39 4.64 20.40
C ARG A 90 -12.42 3.80 21.67
N LYS A 91 -13.61 3.46 22.14
CA LYS A 91 -13.79 2.46 23.18
C LYS A 91 -13.32 1.12 22.65
N LYS A 92 -12.46 0.45 23.41
CA LYS A 92 -12.03 -0.91 23.11
C LYS A 92 -13.04 -1.90 23.67
N PRO A 93 -13.18 -3.10 23.08
CA PRO A 93 -14.05 -4.12 23.62
C PRO A 93 -13.72 -4.52 25.07
N ASP A 94 -12.46 -4.34 25.46
CA ASP A 94 -11.94 -4.67 26.80
C ASP A 94 -12.22 -3.56 27.85
N ASP A 95 -12.75 -2.39 27.45
CA ASP A 95 -13.01 -1.26 28.36
C ASP A 95 -14.35 -1.39 29.11
N ASP A 96 -15.20 -2.37 28.81
CA ASP A 96 -16.40 -2.70 29.56
C ASP A 96 -16.03 -3.60 30.74
N GLU A 97 -15.87 -2.99 31.92
CA GLU A 97 -15.32 -3.54 33.17
C GLU A 97 -16.16 -4.64 33.85
N GLU A 98 -16.90 -5.49 33.21
CA GLU A 98 -17.65 -6.53 33.94
C GLU A 98 -17.92 -7.82 33.15
N LYS A 99 -17.17 -8.11 32.09
CA LYS A 99 -17.25 -9.47 31.53
C LYS A 99 -16.11 -10.30 32.07
N VAL A 100 -16.42 -11.18 32.97
CA VAL A 100 -15.67 -12.42 33.24
C VAL A 100 -15.40 -13.03 31.87
N VAL A 101 -14.15 -12.97 31.42
CA VAL A 101 -13.74 -13.51 30.13
C VAL A 101 -13.89 -15.02 30.22
N ASP A 102 -15.00 -15.52 29.73
CA ASP A 102 -15.16 -16.94 29.44
C ASP A 102 -14.21 -17.20 28.27
N LEU A 103 -13.23 -18.07 28.45
CA LEU A 103 -12.10 -18.28 27.50
C LEU A 103 -12.56 -18.89 26.17
N ASP A 104 -13.84 -19.15 25.99
CA ASP A 104 -14.46 -19.76 24.81
C ASP A 104 -15.38 -18.79 24.02
N GLU A 105 -15.57 -17.53 24.44
CA GLU A 105 -16.27 -16.57 23.60
C GLU A 105 -15.33 -16.01 22.53
N ASP A 106 -15.65 -16.23 21.26
CA ASP A 106 -15.04 -15.59 20.08
C ASP A 106 -15.15 -14.07 20.22
N VAL A 107 -14.09 -13.42 20.72
CA VAL A 107 -14.01 -11.97 20.80
C VAL A 107 -14.02 -11.43 19.38
N MET A 108 -15.13 -10.81 18.99
CA MET A 108 -15.27 -10.25 17.64
C MET A 108 -14.34 -9.05 17.48
N LEU A 109 -13.25 -9.25 16.73
CA LEU A 109 -12.32 -8.19 16.40
C LEU A 109 -12.99 -7.22 15.41
N THR A 110 -13.22 -6.00 15.82
CA THR A 110 -13.87 -4.97 15.00
C THR A 110 -12.87 -4.09 14.26
N HIS A 111 -11.62 -4.07 14.74
CA HIS A 111 -10.56 -3.26 14.17
C HIS A 111 -9.19 -3.95 14.36
N PRO A 112 -8.20 -3.74 13.47
CA PRO A 112 -6.86 -4.30 13.63
C PRO A 112 -6.19 -3.98 14.97
N SER A 113 -6.53 -2.84 15.62
CA SER A 113 -6.01 -2.50 16.95
C SER A 113 -6.49 -3.41 18.08
N ASP A 114 -7.51 -4.24 17.85
CA ASP A 114 -7.98 -5.25 18.84
C ASP A 114 -7.14 -6.51 18.80
N ALA A 115 -6.44 -6.73 17.68
CA ALA A 115 -5.68 -7.94 17.45
C ALA A 115 -4.46 -8.06 18.39
N SER A 116 -4.15 -9.29 18.78
CA SER A 116 -2.99 -9.60 19.63
C SER A 116 -1.67 -9.11 19.01
N GLN A 117 -1.55 -9.15 17.69
CA GLN A 117 -0.38 -8.67 16.96
C GLN A 117 -0.15 -7.16 17.16
N TRP A 118 -1.23 -6.37 17.20
CA TRP A 118 -1.13 -4.94 17.48
C TRP A 118 -0.61 -4.69 18.90
N LYS A 119 -1.21 -5.39 19.88
CA LYS A 119 -0.83 -5.30 21.29
C LYS A 119 0.63 -5.77 21.49
N ALA A 120 1.04 -6.86 20.85
CA ALA A 120 2.41 -7.36 20.91
C ALA A 120 3.43 -6.35 20.35
N LEU A 121 3.11 -5.70 19.22
CA LEU A 121 3.97 -4.66 18.64
C LEU A 121 4.10 -3.45 19.58
N ASP A 122 3.03 -3.06 20.27
CA ASP A 122 3.07 -1.97 21.25
C ASP A 122 3.95 -2.29 22.45
N LEU A 123 3.97 -3.54 22.88
CA LEU A 123 4.81 -4.01 23.97
C LEU A 123 6.28 -4.09 23.55
N GLU A 124 6.55 -4.54 22.33
CA GLU A 124 7.91 -4.66 21.80
C GLU A 124 8.52 -3.28 21.48
N PHE A 125 7.69 -2.35 20.97
CA PHE A 125 8.11 -1.00 20.61
C PHE A 125 7.29 0.07 21.33
N PRO A 126 7.43 0.23 22.66
CA PRO A 126 6.58 1.10 23.47
C PRO A 126 6.65 2.57 23.06
N PHE A 127 7.82 3.01 22.56
CA PHE A 127 7.99 4.38 22.05
C PHE A 127 7.15 4.63 20.78
N PHE A 128 7.01 3.62 19.95
CA PHE A 128 6.16 3.67 18.77
C PHE A 128 4.68 3.52 19.13
N GLY A 129 4.35 2.56 19.97
CA GLY A 129 2.98 2.24 20.37
C GLY A 129 2.33 3.35 21.22
N GLY A 130 3.13 4.01 22.06
CA GLY A 130 2.66 5.10 22.94
C GLY A 130 2.31 6.41 22.21
N ASN A 131 2.66 6.53 20.93
CA ASN A 131 2.30 7.71 20.15
C ASN A 131 1.17 7.39 19.16
N PRO A 132 -0.07 7.88 19.42
CA PRO A 132 -1.23 7.57 18.57
C PRO A 132 -1.16 8.17 17.16
N TRP A 133 -0.23 9.09 16.90
CA TRP A 133 0.02 9.66 15.58
C TRP A 133 0.90 8.78 14.70
N ASN A 134 1.52 7.76 15.26
CA ASN A 134 2.29 6.82 14.46
C ASN A 134 1.37 5.97 13.58
N ILE A 135 1.72 5.90 12.30
CA ILE A 135 0.90 5.24 11.31
C ILE A 135 1.32 3.77 11.19
N ARG A 136 0.34 2.87 11.26
CA ARG A 136 0.51 1.45 10.97
C ARG A 136 -0.06 1.14 9.61
N LEU A 137 0.73 0.47 8.80
CA LEU A 137 0.40 0.20 7.41
C LEU A 137 0.11 -1.29 7.20
N GLY A 138 -0.99 -1.55 6.52
CA GLY A 138 -1.25 -2.84 5.92
C GLY A 138 -0.71 -2.89 4.50
N ILE A 139 -0.20 -4.04 4.09
CA ILE A 139 0.29 -4.29 2.74
C ILE A 139 -0.41 -5.51 2.16
N SER A 140 -0.86 -5.38 0.92
CA SER A 140 -1.39 -6.51 0.15
C SER A 140 -0.89 -6.41 -1.29
N THR A 141 -0.69 -7.56 -1.90
CA THR A 141 -0.35 -7.66 -3.31
C THR A 141 -1.10 -8.82 -3.92
N ASP A 142 -1.53 -8.65 -5.17
CA ASP A 142 -2.21 -9.70 -5.93
C ASP A 142 -1.99 -9.48 -7.42
N GLY A 143 -1.96 -10.57 -8.18
CA GLY A 143 -1.88 -10.52 -9.64
C GLY A 143 -3.18 -10.01 -10.24
N LEU A 144 -3.12 -8.90 -10.96
CA LEU A 144 -4.27 -8.29 -11.63
C LEU A 144 -4.06 -8.26 -13.15
N ASN A 145 -5.02 -8.81 -13.89
CA ASN A 145 -5.13 -8.55 -15.32
C ASN A 145 -6.04 -7.32 -15.55
N PRO A 146 -5.48 -6.14 -15.90
CA PRO A 146 -6.27 -4.92 -16.01
C PRO A 146 -7.20 -4.89 -17.24
N PHE A 147 -7.03 -5.81 -18.18
CA PHE A 147 -7.75 -5.79 -19.45
C PHE A 147 -8.94 -6.78 -19.49
N GLY A 148 -9.12 -7.60 -18.44
CA GLY A 148 -10.26 -8.51 -18.33
C GLY A 148 -10.34 -9.62 -19.40
N ASN A 149 -9.49 -9.58 -20.43
CA ASN A 149 -9.43 -10.56 -21.50
C ASN A 149 -8.45 -11.68 -21.18
N GLN A 150 -8.91 -12.92 -21.22
CA GLN A 150 -8.08 -14.11 -21.02
C GLN A 150 -6.97 -14.28 -22.09
N SER A 151 -7.03 -13.51 -23.16
CA SER A 151 -6.08 -13.58 -24.28
C SER A 151 -4.86 -12.64 -24.14
N SER A 152 -4.84 -11.73 -23.17
CA SER A 152 -3.68 -10.86 -22.95
C SER A 152 -2.81 -11.40 -21.83
N ASN A 153 -1.55 -11.72 -22.15
CA ASN A 153 -0.53 -12.14 -21.18
C ASN A 153 0.00 -10.98 -20.33
N HIS A 154 -0.77 -9.89 -20.16
CA HIS A 154 -0.39 -8.78 -19.30
C HIS A 154 -0.87 -9.03 -17.88
N SER A 155 0.07 -9.30 -17.02
CA SER A 155 -0.15 -9.40 -15.57
C SER A 155 0.55 -8.23 -14.88
N ASN A 156 -0.20 -7.48 -14.09
CA ASN A 156 0.33 -6.47 -13.20
C ASN A 156 0.24 -6.98 -11.77
N TRP A 157 1.27 -6.70 -10.97
CA TRP A 157 1.32 -7.03 -9.55
C TRP A 157 1.29 -5.75 -8.72
N PRO A 158 0.12 -5.13 -8.54
CA PRO A 158 0.01 -3.94 -7.71
C PRO A 158 0.25 -4.30 -6.24
N VAL A 159 1.02 -3.46 -5.57
CA VAL A 159 1.14 -3.49 -4.11
C VAL A 159 0.23 -2.41 -3.55
N PHE A 160 -0.72 -2.82 -2.74
CA PHE A 160 -1.63 -1.91 -2.05
C PHE A 160 -1.11 -1.66 -0.64
N VAL A 161 -1.12 -0.41 -0.23
CA VAL A 161 -0.74 0.01 1.11
C VAL A 161 -1.86 0.88 1.67
N TRP A 162 -2.30 0.63 2.90
CA TRP A 162 -3.33 1.43 3.56
C TRP A 162 -3.04 1.59 5.05
N PRO A 163 -3.43 2.72 5.65
CA PRO A 163 -3.28 2.91 7.09
C PRO A 163 -4.35 2.13 7.86
N PHE A 164 -3.91 1.38 8.85
CA PHE A 164 -4.78 0.69 9.79
C PHE A 164 -5.33 1.60 10.90
N ASN A 165 -4.88 2.84 10.97
CA ASN A 165 -5.35 3.80 11.97
C ASN A 165 -6.80 4.25 11.75
N LEU A 166 -7.29 4.15 10.51
CA LEU A 166 -8.60 4.66 10.10
C LEU A 166 -9.76 3.79 10.59
N PRO A 167 -10.93 4.40 10.88
CA PRO A 167 -12.15 3.66 11.19
C PRO A 167 -12.52 2.64 10.10
N PRO A 168 -13.22 1.56 10.45
CA PRO A 168 -13.75 0.62 9.48
C PRO A 168 -14.59 1.35 8.42
N GLY A 169 -14.36 1.01 7.14
CA GLY A 169 -15.05 1.63 6.00
C GLY A 169 -14.43 2.93 5.47
N CYS A 170 -13.60 3.64 6.23
CA CYS A 170 -12.92 4.85 5.75
C CYS A 170 -11.72 4.55 4.86
N ALA A 171 -11.06 3.41 5.05
CA ALA A 171 -9.94 2.97 4.20
C ALA A 171 -10.29 2.86 2.71
N ARG A 172 -11.58 2.74 2.38
CA ARG A 172 -12.06 2.67 0.98
C ARG A 172 -12.05 4.01 0.24
N ARG A 173 -11.92 5.15 0.93
CA ARG A 173 -12.13 6.47 0.32
C ARG A 173 -10.88 7.12 -0.29
N GLY A 174 -9.67 6.59 -0.11
CA GLY A 174 -8.57 7.41 -0.58
C GLY A 174 -7.19 6.84 -0.75
N SER A 175 -6.90 5.60 -0.46
CA SER A 175 -5.50 5.20 -0.36
C SER A 175 -5.19 3.86 -0.99
N THR A 176 -5.51 3.73 -2.23
CA THR A 176 -4.95 2.63 -3.01
C THR A 176 -3.61 3.10 -3.56
N PHE A 177 -2.54 2.75 -2.91
CA PHE A 177 -1.20 2.89 -3.47
C PHE A 177 -0.99 1.74 -4.43
N LYS A 178 -0.82 2.04 -5.70
CA LYS A 178 -0.57 1.02 -6.71
C LYS A 178 0.90 1.05 -7.09
N TYR A 179 1.59 -0.03 -6.83
CA TYR A 179 2.78 -0.39 -7.58
C TYR A 179 2.30 -1.22 -8.77
N VAL A 180 2.68 -0.84 -9.95
CA VAL A 180 2.38 -1.58 -11.17
C VAL A 180 3.70 -1.96 -11.80
N SER A 181 3.96 -3.24 -11.93
CA SER A 181 5.08 -3.75 -12.70
C SER A 181 4.65 -4.05 -14.13
#